data_43440270eb9fbdd133ff930a6f9b287f
#
_entry.id   43440270eb9fbdd133ff930a6f9b287f
#
_cell.length_a   1.000
_cell.length_b   1.000
_cell.length_c   1.000
_cell.angle_alpha   90.00
_cell.angle_beta   90.00
_cell.angle_gamma   90.00
#
_symmetry.space_group_name_H-M   'P 1'
#
loop_
_entity.id
_entity.type
_entity.pdbx_description
1 polymer ?
#
loop_
_entity_poly.entity_id
_entity_poly.type
_entity_poly.pdbx_seq_one_letter_code
_entity_poly.pdbx_strand_id
1 'polypeptide(L)'
;LRRAGTVASQTPVVAADLYWSIGALAQCLTAMDEVISQLGINARKQLRAGKFDVQSGPFEGEPDAALLTAVLALARASSSCEPVQAAIGNAQIAVSDLVVARTTSA
;
A
#
# COMPACT_ATOMS: atom_id res chain seq x y z
N LEU A 1 -8.16 -7.27 10.18
CA LEU A 1 -8.02 -7.92 8.88
C LEU A 1 -8.42 -9.39 8.94
N ARG A 2 -7.93 -10.10 9.94
CA ARG A 2 -8.32 -11.51 10.11
C ARG A 2 -9.82 -11.64 10.26
N ARG A 3 -10.42 -10.76 11.03
CA ARG A 3 -11.84 -10.79 11.27
C ARG A 3 -12.61 -10.52 9.99
N ALA A 4 -12.16 -9.54 9.21
CA ALA A 4 -12.78 -9.24 7.93
C ALA A 4 -12.70 -10.42 6.97
N GLY A 5 -11.55 -11.09 6.96
CA GLY A 5 -11.38 -12.30 6.16
C GLY A 5 -12.29 -13.42 6.59
N THR A 6 -12.47 -13.59 7.91
CA THR A 6 -13.35 -14.62 8.44
C THR A 6 -14.81 -14.35 8.06
N VAL A 7 -15.22 -13.09 8.19
CA VAL A 7 -16.59 -12.70 7.80
C VAL A 7 -16.81 -12.93 6.32
N ALA A 8 -15.85 -12.52 5.49
CA ALA A 8 -15.95 -12.71 4.05
C ALA A 8 -16.05 -14.19 3.67
N SER A 9 -15.33 -15.07 4.38
CA SER A 9 -15.39 -16.48 4.07
C SER A 9 -16.67 -17.15 4.54
N GLN A 10 -17.36 -16.57 5.52
CA GLN A 10 -18.61 -17.10 6.04
C GLN A 10 -19.82 -16.64 5.26
N THR A 11 -19.71 -15.50 4.56
CA THR A 11 -20.82 -14.90 3.86
C THR A 11 -20.59 -15.02 2.36
N PRO A 12 -21.59 -15.44 1.61
CA PRO A 12 -21.45 -15.45 0.15
C PRO A 12 -21.15 -14.04 -0.34
N VAL A 13 -20.07 -13.92 -1.07
CA VAL A 13 -19.65 -12.64 -1.65
C VAL A 13 -20.15 -12.59 -3.08
N VAL A 14 -21.00 -11.61 -3.38
CA VAL A 14 -21.44 -11.41 -4.75
C VAL A 14 -20.35 -10.68 -5.54
N ALA A 15 -20.39 -10.83 -6.85
CA ALA A 15 -19.38 -10.26 -7.73
C ALA A 15 -19.22 -8.76 -7.52
N ALA A 16 -20.33 -8.04 -7.32
CA ALA A 16 -20.30 -6.60 -7.10
C ALA A 16 -19.53 -6.24 -5.83
N ASP A 17 -19.75 -7.00 -4.75
CA ASP A 17 -19.06 -6.75 -3.48
C ASP A 17 -17.57 -6.98 -3.63
N LEU A 18 -17.19 -8.01 -4.36
CA LEU A 18 -15.79 -8.32 -4.63
C LEU A 18 -15.14 -7.18 -5.42
N TYR A 19 -15.80 -6.71 -6.44
CA TYR A 19 -15.33 -5.60 -7.26
C TYR A 19 -15.09 -4.34 -6.41
N TRP A 20 -16.08 -3.97 -5.59
CA TRP A 20 -15.97 -2.78 -4.75
C TRP A 20 -14.91 -2.91 -3.67
N SER A 21 -14.76 -4.11 -3.11
CA SER A 21 -13.73 -4.36 -2.10
C SER A 21 -12.33 -4.23 -2.69
N ILE A 22 -12.12 -4.76 -3.89
CA ILE A 22 -10.85 -4.65 -4.58
C ILE A 22 -10.58 -3.19 -4.94
N GLY A 23 -11.61 -2.46 -5.38
CA GLY A 23 -11.50 -1.04 -5.68
C GLY A 23 -11.10 -0.22 -4.46
N ALA A 24 -11.66 -0.53 -3.29
CA ALA A 24 -11.30 0.13 -2.05
C ALA A 24 -9.84 -0.14 -1.69
N LEU A 25 -9.39 -1.37 -1.89
CA LEU A 25 -7.98 -1.72 -1.67
C LEU A 25 -7.06 -0.95 -2.60
N ALA A 26 -7.44 -0.81 -3.86
CA ALA A 26 -6.67 -0.03 -4.83
C ALA A 26 -6.53 1.43 -4.39
N GLN A 27 -7.61 2.02 -3.87
CA GLN A 27 -7.56 3.39 -3.36
C GLN A 27 -6.65 3.51 -2.14
N CYS A 28 -6.68 2.53 -1.25
CA CYS A 28 -5.80 2.50 -0.09
C CYS A 28 -4.32 2.46 -0.51
N LEU A 29 -4.01 1.67 -1.52
CA LEU A 29 -2.64 1.58 -2.03
C LEU A 29 -2.18 2.88 -2.65
N THR A 30 -3.04 3.57 -3.38
CA THR A 30 -2.74 4.87 -3.96
C THR A 30 -2.45 5.89 -2.85
N ALA A 31 -3.29 5.92 -1.82
CA ALA A 31 -3.09 6.81 -0.69
C ALA A 31 -1.79 6.49 0.06
N MET A 32 -1.49 5.22 0.24
CA MET A 32 -0.23 4.79 0.83
C MET A 32 0.98 5.30 0.06
N ASP A 33 0.96 5.16 -1.25
CA ASP A 33 2.05 5.61 -2.09
C ASP A 33 2.25 7.12 -1.98
N GLU A 34 1.16 7.89 -1.94
CA GLU A 34 1.24 9.33 -1.75
C GLU A 34 1.88 9.70 -0.42
N VAL A 35 1.50 9.02 0.67
CA VAL A 35 2.08 9.26 1.98
C VAL A 35 3.56 8.91 1.99
N ILE A 36 3.93 7.77 1.42
CA ILE A 36 5.32 7.34 1.32
C ILE A 36 6.14 8.36 0.56
N SER A 37 5.61 8.87 -0.56
CA SER A 37 6.29 9.87 -1.37
C SER A 37 6.49 11.18 -0.61
N GLN A 38 5.48 11.62 0.14
CA GLN A 38 5.58 12.83 0.96
C GLN A 38 6.60 12.67 2.08
N LEU A 39 6.62 11.51 2.71
CA LEU A 39 7.62 11.23 3.74
C LEU A 39 9.04 11.24 3.16
N GLY A 40 9.21 10.71 1.96
CA GLY A 40 10.50 10.74 1.28
C GLY A 40 10.96 12.16 0.97
N ILE A 41 10.05 13.00 0.49
CA ILE A 41 10.34 14.42 0.24
C ILE A 41 10.74 15.12 1.52
N ASN A 42 9.98 14.88 2.60
CA ASN A 42 10.25 15.49 3.88
C ASN A 42 11.61 15.04 4.43
N ALA A 43 11.93 13.76 4.34
CA ALA A 43 13.21 13.24 4.78
C ALA A 43 14.37 13.88 4.02
N ARG A 44 14.22 14.11 2.72
CA ARG A 44 15.24 14.82 1.93
C ARG A 44 15.42 16.25 2.38
N LYS A 45 14.32 16.94 2.70
CA LYS A 45 14.39 18.30 3.21
C LYS A 45 15.14 18.35 4.53
N GLN A 46 14.88 17.40 5.41
CA GLN A 46 15.55 17.32 6.69
C GLN A 46 17.05 17.03 6.53
N LEU A 47 17.38 16.15 5.59
CA LEU A 47 18.78 15.85 5.27
C LEU A 47 19.53 17.10 4.83
N ARG A 48 18.91 17.92 3.95
CA ARG A 48 19.51 19.16 3.48
C ARG A 48 19.62 20.20 4.58
N ALA A 49 18.68 20.22 5.50
CA ALA A 49 18.68 21.19 6.59
C ALA A 49 19.79 20.94 7.59
N GLY A 50 20.18 19.68 7.78
CA GLY A 50 21.31 19.33 8.65
C GLY A 50 21.12 19.70 10.10
N LYS A 51 19.86 19.69 10.59
CA LYS A 51 19.56 20.18 11.94
C LYS A 51 19.35 19.09 12.96
N PHE A 52 19.47 17.84 12.56
CA PHE A 52 19.16 16.71 13.43
C PHE A 52 20.41 15.98 13.87
N ASP A 53 20.30 15.34 15.00
CA ASP A 53 21.31 14.44 15.51
C ASP A 53 20.65 13.14 15.94
N VAL A 54 21.44 12.09 16.03
CA VAL A 54 20.98 10.77 16.50
C VAL A 54 21.74 10.47 17.78
N GLN A 55 21.00 10.38 18.89
CA GLN A 55 21.60 10.25 20.21
C GLN A 55 21.80 8.81 20.65
N SER A 56 21.15 7.87 19.96
CA SER A 56 21.29 6.46 20.33
C SER A 56 20.92 5.60 19.12
N GLY A 57 21.28 4.31 19.20
CA GLY A 57 20.92 3.35 18.18
C GLY A 57 22.00 3.19 17.11
N PRO A 58 21.69 2.46 16.01
CA PRO A 58 22.67 2.12 14.97
C PRO A 58 23.28 3.33 14.27
N PHE A 59 22.58 4.47 14.26
CA PHE A 59 23.03 5.68 13.58
C PHE A 59 23.46 6.76 14.53
N GLU A 60 23.86 6.39 15.76
CA GLU A 60 24.28 7.36 16.76
C GLU A 60 25.40 8.24 16.21
N GLY A 61 25.19 9.56 16.30
CA GLY A 61 26.14 10.53 15.78
C GLY A 61 26.20 10.65 14.28
N GLU A 62 25.30 9.95 13.56
CA GLU A 62 25.29 9.95 12.10
C GLU A 62 23.89 10.29 11.56
N PRO A 63 23.41 11.53 11.78
CA PRO A 63 22.07 11.92 11.34
C PRO A 63 21.91 11.88 9.82
N ASP A 64 22.96 12.21 9.06
CA ASP A 64 22.88 12.17 7.61
C ASP A 64 22.71 10.74 7.11
N ALA A 65 23.44 9.80 7.72
CA ALA A 65 23.30 8.39 7.35
C ALA A 65 21.90 7.86 7.70
N ALA A 66 21.36 8.27 8.84
CA ALA A 66 20.01 7.87 9.24
C ALA A 66 18.98 8.40 8.26
N LEU A 67 19.04 9.67 7.91
CA LEU A 67 18.08 10.28 6.98
C LEU A 67 18.23 9.72 5.57
N LEU A 68 19.45 9.50 5.11
CA LEU A 68 19.67 8.89 3.81
C LEU A 68 19.10 7.48 3.75
N THR A 69 19.30 6.71 4.81
CA THR A 69 18.73 5.37 4.90
C THR A 69 17.21 5.42 4.81
N ALA A 70 16.59 6.38 5.51
CA ALA A 70 15.14 6.58 5.45
C ALA A 70 14.68 6.94 4.03
N VAL A 71 15.40 7.86 3.35
CA VAL A 71 15.06 8.25 1.98
C VAL A 71 15.11 7.05 1.05
N LEU A 72 16.17 6.25 1.14
CA LEU A 72 16.33 5.09 0.27
C LEU A 72 15.30 4.01 0.57
N ALA A 73 14.98 3.78 1.85
CA ALA A 73 13.96 2.82 2.24
C ALA A 73 12.58 3.24 1.75
N LEU A 74 12.25 4.52 1.87
CA LEU A 74 10.96 5.04 1.40
C LEU A 74 10.86 4.99 -0.12
N ALA A 75 11.95 5.25 -0.83
CA ALA A 75 11.97 5.12 -2.28
C ALA A 75 11.72 3.68 -2.72
N ARG A 76 12.31 2.73 -1.99
CA ARG A 76 12.08 1.30 -2.23
C ARG A 76 10.63 0.91 -1.98
N ALA A 77 10.06 1.42 -0.88
CA ALA A 77 8.66 1.16 -0.56
C ALA A 77 7.73 1.71 -1.64
N SER A 78 7.99 2.91 -2.12
CA SER A 78 7.21 3.52 -3.19
C SER A 78 7.29 2.69 -4.48
N SER A 79 8.50 2.27 -4.85
CA SER A 79 8.69 1.43 -6.03
C SER A 79 7.96 0.09 -5.91
N SER A 80 7.86 -0.44 -4.69
CA SER A 80 7.17 -1.70 -4.45
C SER A 80 5.65 -1.58 -4.56
N CYS A 81 5.11 -0.38 -4.38
CA CYS A 81 3.68 -0.15 -4.52
C CYS A 81 3.21 -0.32 -5.97
N GLU A 82 4.05 0.01 -6.92
CA GLU A 82 3.66 -0.01 -8.34
C GLU A 82 3.24 -1.40 -8.82
N PRO A 83 4.05 -2.46 -8.63
CA PRO A 83 3.62 -3.79 -9.05
C PRO A 83 2.42 -4.30 -8.25
N VAL A 84 2.28 -3.90 -6.99
CA VAL A 84 1.12 -4.27 -6.19
C VAL A 84 -0.14 -3.59 -6.75
N GLN A 85 -0.05 -2.31 -7.07
CA GLN A 85 -1.17 -1.58 -7.68
C GLN A 85 -1.57 -2.19 -9.02
N ALA A 86 -0.59 -2.56 -9.84
CA ALA A 86 -0.86 -3.21 -11.11
C ALA A 86 -1.58 -4.55 -10.93
N ALA A 87 -1.14 -5.35 -9.96
CA ALA A 87 -1.76 -6.63 -9.67
C ALA A 87 -3.21 -6.45 -9.17
N ILE A 88 -3.44 -5.48 -8.30
CA ILE A 88 -4.78 -5.19 -7.80
C ILE A 88 -5.68 -4.68 -8.92
N GLY A 89 -5.15 -3.84 -9.80
CA GLY A 89 -5.88 -3.37 -10.98
C GLY A 89 -6.29 -4.53 -11.89
N ASN A 90 -5.41 -5.49 -12.10
CA ASN A 90 -5.72 -6.67 -12.89
C ASN A 90 -6.80 -7.52 -12.21
N ALA A 91 -6.75 -7.65 -10.90
CA ALA A 91 -7.78 -8.35 -10.15
C ALA A 91 -9.13 -7.66 -10.30
N GLN A 92 -9.15 -6.34 -10.24
CA GLN A 92 -10.38 -5.57 -10.39
C GLN A 92 -10.98 -5.75 -11.78
N ILE A 93 -10.15 -5.70 -12.81
CA ILE A 93 -10.58 -5.93 -14.17
C ILE A 93 -11.16 -7.33 -14.31
N ALA A 94 -10.49 -8.33 -13.75
CA ALA A 94 -10.94 -9.70 -13.82
C ALA A 94 -12.33 -9.90 -13.22
N VAL A 95 -12.62 -9.25 -12.09
CA VAL A 95 -13.92 -9.41 -11.44
C VAL A 95 -14.99 -8.50 -12.00
N SER A 96 -14.61 -7.48 -12.78
CA SER A 96 -15.60 -6.55 -13.32
C SER A 96 -16.56 -7.22 -14.28
N ASP A 97 -16.14 -8.32 -14.90
CA ASP A 97 -16.98 -9.07 -15.83
C ASP A 97 -17.65 -10.28 -15.22
N LEU A 98 -17.46 -10.49 -13.91
CA LEU A 98 -18.08 -11.62 -13.25
C LEU A 98 -19.59 -11.38 -13.08
N VAL A 99 -20.33 -12.42 -13.34
CA VAL A 99 -21.77 -12.44 -13.05
C VAL A 99 -22.06 -13.66 -12.20
N VAL A 100 -23.08 -13.52 -11.37
CA VAL A 100 -23.49 -14.66 -10.54
C VAL A 100 -24.06 -15.71 -11.47
N ALA A 101 -23.52 -16.92 -11.37
CA ALA A 101 -24.04 -18.01 -12.16
C ALA A 101 -25.46 -18.34 -11.75
N ARG A 102 -26.30 -18.56 -12.74
CA ARG A 102 -27.68 -18.95 -12.46
C ARG A 102 -27.68 -20.44 -12.12
N THR A 103 -27.62 -20.67 -10.86
CA THR A 103 -27.55 -22.03 -10.39
C THR A 103 -28.77 -22.83 -10.72
N THR A 104 -29.83 -22.12 -10.86
CA THR A 104 -31.07 -22.76 -11.16
C THR A 104 -31.27 -22.97 -12.62
N SER A 105 -30.33 -22.71 -13.34
CA SER A 105 -30.42 -22.96 -14.75
C SER A 105 -31.14 -24.25 -14.99
N ALA A 106 -31.36 -24.87 -13.97
CA ALA A 106 -32.29 -25.97 -14.02
C ALA A 106 -33.64 -25.51 -14.48
#